data_462b8826ab980609bf11d45549de622b
#
_entry.id   462b8826ab980609bf11d45549de622b
#
_cell.length_a   1.000
_cell.length_b   1.000
_cell.length_c   1.000
_cell.angle_alpha   90.00
_cell.angle_beta   90.00
_cell.angle_gamma   90.00
#
_symmetry.space_group_name_H-M   'P 1'
#
loop_
_entity.id
_entity.type
_entity.pdbx_description
1 polymer ?
#
loop_
_entity_poly.entity_id
_entity_poly.type
_entity_poly.pdbx_seq_one_letter_code
_entity_poly.pdbx_strand_id
1 'polypeptide(L)'
;MAIKEENNEEKKSISFVEQLVEEDLAQGKNGGRIQTRFPPEPNGYLHIGHAKAICMDFGVAEKYNGICNLRFDDTNPSKENNEYVENILNDIQWLGFKWGQIYYASDYFEKLWEFAVWMIKKGHAYIDQQTSEEIASQKGTPTTPGTPSPYRDRPIEESLELFNQMNTPEAVEGSMVLRAKLDMTNANMHFRDPIMYRIIQTPHHRTGTKWHCYPM
;
A
#
# COMPACT_ATOMS: atom_id res chain seq x y z
N MET A 1 50.38 -15.06 -38.70
CA MET A 1 48.93 -14.80 -38.67
C MET A 1 48.49 -15.00 -37.23
N ALA A 2 48.26 -13.93 -36.47
CA ALA A 2 47.78 -14.00 -35.11
C ALA A 2 46.24 -13.90 -35.17
N ILE A 3 45.57 -14.95 -34.70
CA ILE A 3 44.12 -14.98 -34.55
C ILE A 3 43.81 -14.11 -33.31
N LYS A 4 43.12 -12.99 -33.52
CA LYS A 4 42.51 -12.21 -32.46
C LYS A 4 41.33 -13.03 -31.94
N GLU A 5 41.40 -13.53 -30.69
CA GLU A 5 40.25 -13.95 -29.93
C GLU A 5 39.40 -12.71 -29.63
N GLU A 6 38.28 -12.58 -30.34
CA GLU A 6 37.23 -11.65 -29.95
C GLU A 6 36.58 -12.20 -28.68
N ASN A 7 36.85 -11.58 -27.54
CA ASN A 7 36.10 -11.77 -26.31
C ASN A 7 34.68 -11.29 -26.55
N ASN A 8 33.80 -12.22 -26.90
CA ASN A 8 32.37 -12.01 -26.98
C ASN A 8 31.81 -12.09 -25.54
N GLU A 9 32.01 -11.01 -24.75
CA GLU A 9 31.25 -10.86 -23.52
C GLU A 9 29.77 -10.75 -23.88
N GLU A 10 29.04 -11.86 -23.73
CA GLU A 10 27.58 -11.87 -23.79
C GLU A 10 27.07 -10.79 -22.81
N LYS A 11 26.61 -9.67 -23.34
CA LYS A 11 25.89 -8.66 -22.56
C LYS A 11 24.68 -9.36 -21.93
N LYS A 12 24.81 -9.78 -20.66
CA LYS A 12 23.67 -10.28 -19.89
C LYS A 12 22.57 -9.24 -19.96
N SER A 13 21.43 -9.63 -20.54
CA SER A 13 20.25 -8.79 -20.53
C SER A 13 19.85 -8.53 -19.09
N ILE A 14 19.90 -7.27 -18.67
CA ILE A 14 19.43 -6.82 -17.36
C ILE A 14 17.95 -6.44 -17.43
N SER A 15 17.21 -6.66 -16.35
CA SER A 15 15.80 -6.30 -16.27
C SER A 15 15.63 -4.77 -16.25
N PHE A 16 14.43 -4.30 -16.58
CA PHE A 16 14.09 -2.87 -16.51
C PHE A 16 14.34 -2.28 -15.11
N VAL A 17 14.01 -3.03 -14.05
CA VAL A 17 14.26 -2.60 -12.66
C VAL A 17 15.75 -2.45 -12.39
N GLU A 18 16.56 -3.41 -12.84
CA GLU A 18 18.01 -3.36 -12.68
C GLU A 18 18.62 -2.20 -13.46
N GLN A 19 18.10 -1.87 -14.66
CA GLN A 19 18.56 -0.70 -15.42
C GLN A 19 18.35 0.59 -14.62
N LEU A 20 17.17 0.77 -14.02
CA LEU A 20 16.88 1.93 -13.18
C LEU A 20 17.80 2.00 -11.96
N VAL A 21 18.07 0.86 -11.31
CA VAL A 21 18.99 0.79 -10.17
C VAL A 21 20.40 1.20 -10.60
N GLU A 22 20.91 0.71 -11.72
CA GLU A 22 22.23 1.05 -12.23
C GLU A 22 22.34 2.53 -12.62
N GLU A 23 21.30 3.10 -13.23
CA GLU A 23 21.23 4.54 -13.53
C GLU A 23 21.23 5.39 -12.27
N ASP A 24 20.48 5.00 -11.23
CA ASP A 24 20.42 5.71 -9.96
C ASP A 24 21.76 5.64 -9.18
N LEU A 25 22.43 4.48 -9.22
CA LEU A 25 23.77 4.30 -8.65
C LEU A 25 24.81 5.16 -9.38
N ALA A 26 24.78 5.19 -10.72
CA ALA A 26 25.68 6.02 -11.51
C ALA A 26 25.52 7.52 -11.24
N GLN A 27 24.30 7.95 -10.88
CA GLN A 27 23.98 9.33 -10.50
C GLN A 27 24.26 9.62 -9.01
N GLY A 28 24.69 8.63 -8.22
CA GLY A 28 24.92 8.78 -6.77
C GLY A 28 23.65 9.05 -5.97
N LYS A 29 22.46 8.73 -6.50
CA LYS A 29 21.21 8.91 -5.80
C LYS A 29 21.18 8.10 -4.50
N ASN A 30 20.50 8.63 -3.48
CA ASN A 30 20.34 8.00 -2.16
C ASN A 30 21.68 7.61 -1.49
N GLY A 31 22.81 8.25 -1.88
CA GLY A 31 24.14 7.89 -1.39
C GLY A 31 24.59 6.48 -1.78
N GLY A 32 24.09 5.96 -2.92
CA GLY A 32 24.39 4.61 -3.40
C GLY A 32 23.68 3.49 -2.62
N ARG A 33 22.73 3.83 -1.72
CA ARG A 33 22.00 2.85 -0.92
C ARG A 33 20.83 2.28 -1.69
N ILE A 34 20.77 0.96 -1.81
CA ILE A 34 19.64 0.23 -2.39
C ILE A 34 18.79 -0.38 -1.28
N GLN A 35 17.49 -0.11 -1.34
CA GLN A 35 16.51 -0.68 -0.42
C GLN A 35 15.25 -1.06 -1.20
N THR A 36 14.84 -2.31 -1.06
CA THR A 36 13.60 -2.83 -1.61
C THR A 36 12.64 -3.21 -0.48
N ARG A 37 11.42 -3.55 -0.85
CA ARG A 37 10.39 -3.93 0.11
C ARG A 37 9.45 -4.96 -0.52
N PHE A 38 9.22 -6.05 0.17
CA PHE A 38 8.11 -6.95 -0.10
C PHE A 38 6.96 -6.65 0.86
N PRO A 39 5.79 -6.17 0.37
CA PRO A 39 4.66 -5.75 1.20
C PRO A 39 3.49 -6.75 1.15
N PRO A 40 3.57 -7.94 1.78
CA PRO A 40 2.47 -8.89 1.72
C PRO A 40 1.30 -8.48 2.61
N GLU A 41 0.06 -8.77 2.15
CA GLU A 41 -1.11 -8.82 3.03
C GLU A 41 -1.17 -10.19 3.71
N PRO A 42 -1.28 -10.27 5.06
CA PRO A 42 -1.33 -11.56 5.77
C PRO A 42 -2.75 -12.16 5.75
N ASN A 43 -3.36 -12.29 4.57
CA ASN A 43 -4.75 -12.70 4.33
C ASN A 43 -4.87 -14.06 3.63
N GLY A 44 -3.77 -14.79 3.45
CA GLY A 44 -3.73 -16.10 2.80
C GLY A 44 -2.31 -16.61 2.59
N TYR A 45 -2.20 -17.83 2.10
CA TYR A 45 -0.93 -18.46 1.75
C TYR A 45 -0.36 -17.87 0.45
N LEU A 46 0.98 -17.88 0.34
CA LEU A 46 1.66 -17.44 -0.86
C LEU A 46 1.44 -18.41 -2.02
N HIS A 47 1.51 -17.90 -3.24
CA HIS A 47 1.48 -18.67 -4.47
C HIS A 47 2.64 -18.27 -5.38
N ILE A 48 2.80 -18.95 -6.52
CA ILE A 48 3.93 -18.73 -7.45
C ILE A 48 4.08 -17.26 -7.91
N GLY A 49 3.00 -16.50 -7.98
CA GLY A 49 3.05 -15.07 -8.30
C GLY A 49 3.78 -14.28 -7.22
N HIS A 50 3.55 -14.60 -5.94
CA HIS A 50 4.28 -14.00 -4.82
C HIS A 50 5.75 -14.42 -4.82
N ALA A 51 6.06 -15.70 -5.10
CA ALA A 51 7.44 -16.17 -5.21
C ALA A 51 8.22 -15.38 -6.27
N LYS A 52 7.61 -15.07 -7.42
CA LYS A 52 8.22 -14.21 -8.45
C LYS A 52 8.54 -12.80 -7.91
N ALA A 53 7.61 -12.17 -7.19
CA ALA A 53 7.81 -10.85 -6.59
C ALA A 53 8.92 -10.89 -5.53
N ILE A 54 8.91 -11.91 -4.64
CA ILE A 54 9.96 -12.13 -3.64
C ILE A 54 11.33 -12.24 -4.30
N CYS A 55 11.46 -13.12 -5.33
CA CYS A 55 12.72 -13.27 -6.05
C CYS A 55 13.21 -11.98 -6.70
N MET A 56 12.28 -11.13 -7.17
CA MET A 56 12.64 -9.83 -7.74
C MET A 56 13.08 -8.85 -6.65
N ASP A 57 12.28 -8.68 -5.59
CA ASP A 57 12.56 -7.69 -4.55
C ASP A 57 13.82 -8.01 -3.75
N PHE A 58 13.97 -9.26 -3.34
CA PHE A 58 15.14 -9.74 -2.60
C PHE A 58 16.36 -9.87 -3.51
N GLY A 59 16.20 -10.41 -4.72
CA GLY A 59 17.28 -10.61 -5.67
C GLY A 59 17.91 -9.30 -6.11
N VAL A 60 17.14 -8.24 -6.32
CA VAL A 60 17.67 -6.90 -6.59
C VAL A 60 18.47 -6.38 -5.38
N ALA A 61 17.93 -6.52 -4.17
CA ALA A 61 18.64 -6.10 -2.97
C ALA A 61 19.98 -6.85 -2.82
N GLU A 62 20.00 -8.17 -2.95
CA GLU A 62 21.21 -8.98 -2.86
C GLU A 62 22.25 -8.63 -3.94
N LYS A 63 21.81 -8.51 -5.20
CA LYS A 63 22.69 -8.21 -6.34
C LYS A 63 23.44 -6.90 -6.18
N TYR A 64 22.80 -5.89 -5.56
CA TYR A 64 23.38 -4.55 -5.39
C TYR A 64 23.80 -4.25 -3.95
N ASN A 65 24.03 -5.28 -3.12
CA ASN A 65 24.44 -5.16 -1.72
C ASN A 65 23.52 -4.26 -0.89
N GLY A 66 22.23 -4.29 -1.20
CA GLY A 66 21.17 -3.54 -0.53
C GLY A 66 20.47 -4.35 0.55
N ILE A 67 19.32 -3.83 1.00
CA ILE A 67 18.48 -4.46 2.03
C ILE A 67 17.06 -4.58 1.49
N CYS A 68 16.46 -5.77 1.63
CA CYS A 68 15.03 -5.95 1.45
C CYS A 68 14.33 -6.03 2.81
N ASN A 69 13.33 -5.16 3.04
CA ASN A 69 12.50 -5.18 4.25
C ASN A 69 11.16 -5.84 3.95
N LEU A 70 10.57 -6.46 4.98
CA LEU A 70 9.17 -6.87 4.95
C LEU A 70 8.30 -5.77 5.55
N ARG A 71 7.17 -5.50 4.92
CA ARG A 71 6.14 -4.64 5.49
C ARG A 71 4.79 -5.29 5.32
N PHE A 72 4.29 -5.95 6.34
CA PHE A 72 2.95 -6.50 6.34
C PHE A 72 1.92 -5.38 6.21
N ASP A 73 1.05 -5.50 5.19
CA ASP A 73 -0.08 -4.60 5.00
C ASP A 73 -1.29 -5.18 5.75
N ASP A 74 -1.24 -5.04 7.06
CA ASP A 74 -2.24 -5.56 8.00
C ASP A 74 -3.30 -4.50 8.31
N THR A 75 -4.03 -4.06 7.27
CA THR A 75 -5.07 -3.03 7.39
C THR A 75 -6.50 -3.58 7.34
N ASN A 76 -6.67 -4.89 7.19
CA ASN A 76 -7.97 -5.55 7.09
C ASN A 76 -8.16 -6.68 8.12
N PRO A 77 -8.55 -6.35 9.36
CA PRO A 77 -8.65 -7.33 10.45
C PRO A 77 -9.61 -8.50 10.18
N SER A 78 -10.56 -8.33 9.25
CA SER A 78 -11.53 -9.39 8.92
C SER A 78 -10.94 -10.56 8.13
N LYS A 79 -9.75 -10.41 7.55
CA LYS A 79 -9.13 -11.40 6.67
C LYS A 79 -7.75 -11.84 7.11
N GLU A 80 -7.14 -11.14 8.05
CA GLU A 80 -5.74 -11.29 8.43
C GLU A 80 -5.58 -12.19 9.65
N ASN A 81 -4.51 -13.00 9.63
CA ASN A 81 -4.22 -13.94 10.70
C ASN A 81 -2.71 -14.08 10.91
N ASN A 82 -2.31 -14.26 12.18
CA ASN A 82 -0.91 -14.54 12.56
C ASN A 82 -0.37 -15.81 11.88
N GLU A 83 -1.21 -16.81 11.63
CA GLU A 83 -0.82 -18.01 10.89
C GLU A 83 -0.27 -17.66 9.50
N TYR A 84 -0.91 -16.73 8.78
CA TYR A 84 -0.43 -16.31 7.46
C TYR A 84 0.88 -15.54 7.55
N VAL A 85 1.06 -14.71 8.59
CA VAL A 85 2.35 -14.03 8.84
C VAL A 85 3.48 -15.05 8.99
N GLU A 86 3.31 -16.06 9.83
CA GLU A 86 4.30 -17.11 10.06
C GLU A 86 4.61 -17.92 8.78
N ASN A 87 3.59 -18.28 8.02
CA ASN A 87 3.77 -18.99 6.76
C ASN A 87 4.52 -18.15 5.72
N ILE A 88 4.20 -16.86 5.59
CA ILE A 88 4.91 -15.94 4.69
C ILE A 88 6.40 -15.85 5.05
N LEU A 89 6.72 -15.74 6.34
CA LEU A 89 8.10 -15.73 6.81
C LEU A 89 8.83 -17.03 6.47
N ASN A 90 8.18 -18.17 6.73
CA ASN A 90 8.74 -19.50 6.41
C ASN A 90 8.97 -19.67 4.91
N ASP A 91 8.03 -19.25 4.06
CA ASP A 91 8.14 -19.35 2.61
C ASP A 91 9.30 -18.51 2.06
N ILE A 92 9.51 -17.30 2.58
CA ILE A 92 10.62 -16.44 2.19
C ILE A 92 11.97 -17.10 2.59
N GLN A 93 12.06 -17.68 3.79
CA GLN A 93 13.25 -18.41 4.23
C GLN A 93 13.49 -19.67 3.39
N TRP A 94 12.42 -20.40 3.06
CA TRP A 94 12.50 -21.57 2.21
C TRP A 94 13.01 -21.25 0.79
N LEU A 95 12.64 -20.07 0.26
CA LEU A 95 13.19 -19.54 -0.99
C LEU A 95 14.67 -19.11 -0.88
N GLY A 96 15.25 -19.14 0.31
CA GLY A 96 16.66 -18.84 0.55
C GLY A 96 16.95 -17.38 0.91
N PHE A 97 15.95 -16.52 1.04
CA PHE A 97 16.13 -15.10 1.30
C PHE A 97 16.12 -14.74 2.79
N LYS A 98 16.77 -13.61 3.10
CA LYS A 98 16.79 -13.00 4.44
C LYS A 98 16.37 -11.54 4.34
N TRP A 99 15.45 -11.15 5.21
CA TRP A 99 14.99 -9.75 5.29
C TRP A 99 15.85 -8.93 6.25
N GLY A 100 15.82 -7.59 6.07
CA GLY A 100 16.44 -6.66 7.00
C GLY A 100 15.57 -6.44 8.23
N GLN A 101 14.49 -5.71 8.09
CA GLN A 101 13.53 -5.40 9.17
C GLN A 101 12.12 -5.87 8.78
N ILE A 102 11.31 -6.12 9.80
CA ILE A 102 9.87 -6.38 9.64
C ILE A 102 9.12 -5.17 10.19
N TYR A 103 8.18 -4.67 9.40
CA TYR A 103 7.25 -3.60 9.75
C TYR A 103 5.82 -4.07 9.54
N TYR A 104 4.90 -3.48 10.28
CA TYR A 104 3.46 -3.69 10.11
C TYR A 104 2.79 -2.34 9.86
N ALA A 105 1.77 -2.30 9.01
CA ALA A 105 0.97 -1.09 8.81
C ALA A 105 0.31 -0.65 10.12
N SER A 106 -0.10 -1.63 10.94
CA SER A 106 -0.70 -1.39 12.26
C SER A 106 0.22 -0.69 13.26
N ASP A 107 1.55 -0.74 13.11
CA ASP A 107 2.48 0.02 13.95
C ASP A 107 2.35 1.54 13.74
N TYR A 108 1.75 1.94 12.62
CA TYR A 108 1.62 3.33 12.19
C TYR A 108 0.19 3.86 12.21
N PHE A 109 -0.80 3.09 12.70
CA PHE A 109 -2.21 3.50 12.68
C PHE A 109 -2.45 4.85 13.37
N GLU A 110 -1.80 5.12 14.48
CA GLU A 110 -1.89 6.41 15.17
C GLU A 110 -1.39 7.56 14.28
N LYS A 111 -0.25 7.35 13.62
CA LYS A 111 0.35 8.34 12.72
C LYS A 111 -0.50 8.55 11.47
N LEU A 112 -1.06 7.48 10.93
CA LEU A 112 -1.99 7.54 9.78
C LEU A 112 -3.28 8.27 10.15
N TRP A 113 -3.79 8.06 11.38
CA TRP A 113 -4.92 8.81 11.92
C TRP A 113 -4.62 10.31 12.01
N GLU A 114 -3.47 10.69 12.57
CA GLU A 114 -3.04 12.10 12.61
C GLU A 114 -2.98 12.73 11.21
N PHE A 115 -2.46 12.01 10.23
CA PHE A 115 -2.43 12.47 8.83
C PHE A 115 -3.83 12.62 8.23
N ALA A 116 -4.74 11.68 8.49
CA ALA A 116 -6.12 11.78 8.04
C ALA A 116 -6.82 13.01 8.64
N VAL A 117 -6.66 13.25 9.95
CA VAL A 117 -7.16 14.46 10.63
C VAL A 117 -6.56 15.73 10.01
N TRP A 118 -5.25 15.72 9.74
CA TRP A 118 -4.61 16.85 9.07
C TRP A 118 -5.17 17.10 7.67
N MET A 119 -5.40 16.05 6.87
CA MET A 119 -5.99 16.16 5.54
C MET A 119 -7.41 16.76 5.58
N ILE A 120 -8.24 16.31 6.54
CA ILE A 120 -9.59 16.89 6.73
C ILE A 120 -9.47 18.38 7.07
N LYS A 121 -8.63 18.74 8.05
CA LYS A 121 -8.42 20.15 8.46
C LYS A 121 -7.92 21.05 7.32
N LYS A 122 -7.22 20.48 6.33
CA LYS A 122 -6.78 21.21 5.13
C LYS A 122 -7.79 21.19 3.99
N GLY A 123 -8.95 20.56 4.17
CA GLY A 123 -9.96 20.41 3.12
C GLY A 123 -9.55 19.44 2.00
N HIS A 124 -8.59 18.54 2.25
CA HIS A 124 -8.10 17.54 1.31
C HIS A 124 -8.77 16.17 1.48
N ALA A 125 -9.64 16.04 2.45
CA ALA A 125 -10.45 14.84 2.68
C ALA A 125 -11.82 15.20 3.25
N TYR A 126 -12.79 14.34 3.05
CA TYR A 126 -14.18 14.51 3.50
C TYR A 126 -14.81 13.16 3.83
N ILE A 127 -15.85 13.18 4.69
CA ILE A 127 -16.64 11.98 4.97
C ILE A 127 -17.77 11.85 3.96
N ASP A 128 -17.83 10.68 3.34
CA ASP A 128 -18.84 10.28 2.38
C ASP A 128 -19.77 9.22 3.01
N GLN A 129 -21.07 9.45 2.96
CA GLN A 129 -22.10 8.56 3.50
C GLN A 129 -22.87 7.83 2.40
N GLN A 130 -22.31 7.79 1.19
CA GLN A 130 -22.87 7.02 0.09
C GLN A 130 -22.53 5.53 0.24
N THR A 131 -23.38 4.70 -0.36
CA THR A 131 -23.12 3.26 -0.46
C THR A 131 -21.95 2.97 -1.42
N SER A 132 -21.39 1.76 -1.31
CA SER A 132 -20.32 1.32 -2.21
C SER A 132 -20.74 1.33 -3.68
N GLU A 133 -22.02 1.03 -3.98
CA GLU A 133 -22.59 1.04 -5.33
C GLU A 133 -22.68 2.47 -5.88
N GLU A 134 -23.12 3.43 -5.06
CA GLU A 134 -23.19 4.84 -5.43
C GLU A 134 -21.79 5.40 -5.73
N ILE A 135 -20.82 5.14 -4.83
CA ILE A 135 -19.43 5.54 -5.01
C ILE A 135 -18.85 4.92 -6.30
N ALA A 136 -19.09 3.63 -6.53
CA ALA A 136 -18.61 2.94 -7.72
C ALA A 136 -19.20 3.52 -9.01
N SER A 137 -20.50 3.83 -9.02
CA SER A 137 -21.20 4.41 -10.17
C SER A 137 -20.66 5.81 -10.53
N GLN A 138 -20.24 6.57 -9.53
CA GLN A 138 -19.72 7.92 -9.71
C GLN A 138 -18.25 7.97 -10.19
N LYS A 139 -17.50 6.86 -10.11
CA LYS A 139 -16.11 6.84 -10.58
C LYS A 139 -15.95 7.08 -12.08
N GLY A 140 -17.01 6.85 -12.88
CA GLY A 140 -16.94 6.93 -14.34
C GLY A 140 -16.14 5.77 -14.95
N THR A 141 -15.52 6.02 -16.10
CA THR A 141 -14.69 5.05 -16.83
C THR A 141 -13.32 5.66 -17.15
N PRO A 142 -12.34 4.91 -17.66
CA PRO A 142 -11.06 5.50 -18.09
C PRO A 142 -11.20 6.63 -19.11
N THR A 143 -12.29 6.63 -19.90
CA THR A 143 -12.57 7.62 -20.95
C THR A 143 -13.65 8.64 -20.59
N THR A 144 -14.38 8.42 -19.50
CA THR A 144 -15.40 9.37 -19.00
C THR A 144 -15.06 9.83 -17.60
N PRO A 145 -15.09 11.15 -17.31
CA PRO A 145 -14.86 11.69 -15.98
C PRO A 145 -15.83 11.10 -14.93
N GLY A 146 -15.38 11.10 -13.68
CA GLY A 146 -16.25 10.77 -12.55
C GLY A 146 -17.11 11.97 -12.15
N THR A 147 -18.16 11.69 -11.38
CA THR A 147 -19.06 12.70 -10.81
C THR A 147 -18.71 12.89 -9.32
N PRO A 148 -18.58 14.13 -8.83
CA PRO A 148 -18.33 14.38 -7.42
C PRO A 148 -19.46 13.87 -6.51
N SER A 149 -19.10 13.40 -5.31
CA SER A 149 -20.06 13.05 -4.26
C SER A 149 -20.80 14.32 -3.78
N PRO A 150 -22.09 14.21 -3.42
CA PRO A 150 -22.83 15.32 -2.79
C PRO A 150 -22.23 15.76 -1.44
N TYR A 151 -21.44 14.89 -0.79
CA TYR A 151 -20.77 15.18 0.48
C TYR A 151 -19.36 15.77 0.33
N ARG A 152 -18.90 15.96 -0.91
CA ARG A 152 -17.52 16.37 -1.20
C ARG A 152 -17.17 17.75 -0.62
N ASP A 153 -18.14 18.64 -0.52
CA ASP A 153 -17.98 20.00 -0.01
C ASP A 153 -18.57 20.18 1.41
N ARG A 154 -18.68 19.07 2.16
CA ARG A 154 -19.09 19.06 3.57
C ARG A 154 -18.17 19.96 4.41
N PRO A 155 -18.71 20.69 5.42
CA PRO A 155 -17.90 21.48 6.34
C PRO A 155 -16.80 20.63 7.02
N ILE A 156 -15.64 21.26 7.24
CA ILE A 156 -14.47 20.60 7.85
C ILE A 156 -14.82 20.07 9.25
N GLU A 157 -15.51 20.87 10.05
CA GLU A 157 -15.91 20.54 11.41
C GLU A 157 -16.80 19.31 11.45
N GLU A 158 -17.78 19.23 10.55
CA GLU A 158 -18.67 18.09 10.42
C GLU A 158 -17.92 16.84 9.99
N SER A 159 -16.99 16.97 9.02
CA SER A 159 -16.15 15.86 8.59
C SER A 159 -15.24 15.35 9.70
N LEU A 160 -14.71 16.24 10.56
CA LEU A 160 -13.90 15.86 11.73
C LEU A 160 -14.73 15.10 12.77
N GLU A 161 -15.94 15.60 13.06
CA GLU A 161 -16.84 14.96 14.01
C GLU A 161 -17.22 13.55 13.54
N LEU A 162 -17.65 13.41 12.28
CA LEU A 162 -18.00 12.11 11.70
C LEU A 162 -16.80 11.16 11.64
N PHE A 163 -15.60 11.66 11.33
CA PHE A 163 -14.39 10.84 11.34
C PHE A 163 -14.08 10.29 12.73
N ASN A 164 -14.25 11.09 13.79
CA ASN A 164 -14.14 10.61 15.16
C ASN A 164 -15.21 9.56 15.49
N GLN A 165 -16.44 9.75 15.01
CA GLN A 165 -17.53 8.79 15.19
C GLN A 165 -17.25 7.45 14.49
N MET A 166 -16.53 7.46 13.33
CA MET A 166 -16.12 6.21 12.66
C MET A 166 -15.27 5.29 13.56
N ASN A 167 -14.55 5.85 14.53
CA ASN A 167 -13.69 5.09 15.43
C ASN A 167 -14.35 4.79 16.79
N THR A 168 -15.65 4.53 16.79
CA THR A 168 -16.40 4.14 17.98
C THR A 168 -17.03 2.77 17.82
N PRO A 169 -17.30 2.05 18.92
CA PRO A 169 -17.98 0.75 18.89
C PRO A 169 -19.39 0.80 18.26
N GLU A 170 -20.04 1.96 18.30
CA GLU A 170 -21.39 2.19 17.76
C GLU A 170 -21.40 2.45 16.25
N ALA A 171 -20.23 2.67 15.64
CA ALA A 171 -20.14 2.94 14.21
C ALA A 171 -20.56 1.74 13.38
N VAL A 172 -21.44 1.96 12.41
CA VAL A 172 -21.99 0.90 11.55
C VAL A 172 -21.12 0.71 10.33
N GLU A 173 -20.69 -0.52 10.06
CA GLU A 173 -19.93 -0.86 8.86
C GLU A 173 -20.71 -0.47 7.59
N GLY A 174 -20.01 0.16 6.64
CA GLY A 174 -20.60 0.61 5.39
C GLY A 174 -21.43 1.89 5.45
N SER A 175 -21.63 2.49 6.65
CA SER A 175 -22.42 3.72 6.80
C SER A 175 -21.70 4.96 6.29
N MET A 176 -20.39 4.99 6.40
CA MET A 176 -19.56 6.11 5.95
C MET A 176 -18.11 5.69 5.72
N VAL A 177 -17.41 6.47 4.91
CA VAL A 177 -15.99 6.31 4.59
C VAL A 177 -15.31 7.68 4.55
N LEU A 178 -14.01 7.72 4.85
CA LEU A 178 -13.19 8.89 4.58
C LEU A 178 -12.65 8.80 3.15
N ARG A 179 -12.83 9.84 2.34
CA ARG A 179 -12.29 9.94 0.98
C ARG A 179 -11.33 11.11 0.85
N ALA A 180 -10.26 10.91 0.07
CA ALA A 180 -9.42 12.02 -0.35
C ALA A 180 -10.18 12.90 -1.37
N LYS A 181 -9.95 14.20 -1.34
CA LYS A 181 -10.50 15.18 -2.28
C LYS A 181 -9.49 15.46 -3.38
N LEU A 182 -9.56 14.67 -4.45
CA LEU A 182 -8.64 14.73 -5.58
C LEU A 182 -9.37 15.11 -6.89
N ASP A 183 -8.76 14.79 -8.03
CA ASP A 183 -9.30 15.14 -9.35
C ASP A 183 -10.22 14.05 -9.88
N MET A 184 -11.54 14.31 -9.93
CA MET A 184 -12.54 13.39 -10.47
C MET A 184 -12.44 13.21 -12.01
N THR A 185 -11.64 14.01 -12.69
CA THR A 185 -11.41 13.89 -14.14
C THR A 185 -10.16 13.11 -14.49
N ASN A 186 -9.35 12.73 -13.49
CA ASN A 186 -8.10 12.03 -13.70
C ASN A 186 -8.28 10.75 -14.53
N ALA A 187 -7.42 10.54 -15.53
CA ALA A 187 -7.45 9.34 -16.38
C ALA A 187 -7.24 8.05 -15.56
N ASN A 188 -6.41 8.10 -14.52
CA ASN A 188 -6.28 7.02 -13.56
C ASN A 188 -7.41 7.11 -12.52
N MET A 189 -8.36 6.20 -12.62
CA MET A 189 -9.55 6.14 -11.74
C MET A 189 -9.20 5.96 -10.25
N HIS A 190 -8.00 5.48 -9.91
CA HIS A 190 -7.56 5.38 -8.51
C HIS A 190 -7.31 6.75 -7.87
N PHE A 191 -7.13 7.81 -8.67
CA PHE A 191 -7.00 9.19 -8.17
C PHE A 191 -8.33 9.97 -8.16
N ARG A 192 -9.46 9.30 -8.41
CA ARG A 192 -10.79 9.92 -8.35
C ARG A 192 -11.39 9.73 -6.96
N ASP A 193 -11.09 10.64 -6.06
CA ASP A 193 -11.55 10.66 -4.66
C ASP A 193 -11.50 9.25 -4.01
N PRO A 194 -10.31 8.63 -3.85
CA PRO A 194 -10.20 7.28 -3.29
C PRO A 194 -10.64 7.24 -1.83
N ILE A 195 -11.15 6.08 -1.43
CA ILE A 195 -11.43 5.78 -0.03
C ILE A 195 -10.09 5.64 0.71
N MET A 196 -9.97 6.30 1.85
CA MET A 196 -8.79 6.28 2.72
C MET A 196 -9.02 5.50 4.01
N TYR A 197 -10.24 5.56 4.57
CA TYR A 197 -10.64 4.85 5.78
C TYR A 197 -12.03 4.26 5.63
N ARG A 198 -12.21 3.09 6.23
CA ARG A 198 -13.48 2.38 6.33
C ARG A 198 -13.71 1.86 7.75
N ILE A 199 -14.98 1.69 8.14
CA ILE A 199 -15.38 1.11 9.42
C ILE A 199 -15.31 -0.42 9.31
N ILE A 200 -14.61 -1.07 10.26
CA ILE A 200 -14.58 -2.51 10.44
C ILE A 200 -14.59 -2.78 11.95
N GLN A 201 -15.59 -3.51 12.44
CA GLN A 201 -15.76 -3.78 13.86
C GLN A 201 -15.00 -5.04 14.35
N THR A 202 -14.47 -5.83 13.41
CA THR A 202 -13.65 -6.99 13.77
C THR A 202 -12.39 -6.53 14.51
N PRO A 203 -12.09 -7.11 15.71
CA PRO A 203 -10.86 -6.80 16.43
C PRO A 203 -9.62 -7.14 15.59
N HIS A 204 -8.65 -6.23 15.60
CA HIS A 204 -7.40 -6.44 14.86
C HIS A 204 -6.47 -7.39 15.62
N HIS A 205 -5.82 -8.32 14.94
CA HIS A 205 -4.96 -9.36 15.53
C HIS A 205 -3.77 -8.81 16.35
N ARG A 206 -3.31 -7.58 16.08
CA ARG A 206 -2.21 -6.93 16.83
C ARG A 206 -2.68 -5.78 17.74
N THR A 207 -3.65 -4.98 17.33
CA THR A 207 -4.10 -3.80 18.08
C THR A 207 -5.39 -4.03 18.89
N GLY A 208 -6.01 -5.20 18.75
CA GLY A 208 -7.25 -5.56 19.45
C GLY A 208 -8.42 -4.65 19.08
N THR A 209 -9.13 -4.15 20.07
CA THR A 209 -10.31 -3.29 19.94
C THR A 209 -9.99 -1.79 20.01
N LYS A 210 -8.72 -1.39 19.84
CA LYS A 210 -8.32 0.02 19.87
C LYS A 210 -8.91 0.83 18.72
N TRP A 211 -9.10 0.20 17.57
CA TRP A 211 -9.58 0.81 16.35
C TRP A 211 -10.87 0.17 15.87
N HIS A 212 -11.79 0.98 15.37
CA HIS A 212 -13.07 0.58 14.74
C HIS A 212 -13.15 1.04 13.28
N CYS A 213 -12.19 1.82 12.82
CA CYS A 213 -11.99 2.12 11.41
C CYS A 213 -10.51 2.03 11.04
N TYR A 214 -10.24 1.62 9.82
CA TYR A 214 -8.90 1.26 9.36
C TYR A 214 -8.57 1.95 8.04
N PRO A 215 -7.28 2.29 7.81
CA PRO A 215 -6.82 2.78 6.52
C PRO A 215 -6.97 1.71 5.42
N MET A 216 -6.97 2.17 4.15
CA MET A 216 -7.04 1.31 2.97
C MET A 216 -5.78 1.40 2.13
#